data_d9dca37afa54963e76b3a10ce0f2f161
#
_entry.id   d9dca37afa54963e76b3a10ce0f2f161
#
_cell.length_a   1.000
_cell.length_b   1.000
_cell.length_c   1.000
_cell.angle_alpha   90.00
_cell.angle_beta   90.00
_cell.angle_gamma   90.00
#
_symmetry.space_group_name_H-M   'P 1'
#
loop_
_entity.id
_entity.type
_entity.pdbx_description
1 polymer ?
#
loop_
_entity_poly.entity_id
_entity_poly.type
_entity_poly.pdbx_seq_one_letter_code
_entity_poly.pdbx_strand_id
1 'polypeptide(L)'
;MTEQAAEFLHMGAGDDARNIAFLHRRAASQPDAPLLVWLGGYRSDMTGTKAVELDRFAAENGLACLRLDYSGHGASGGDFKRGTISRWLEEALAVVRAKAPARVILVGSSMGGWIALRMVEELRKAGGAPSVAGLVLIAPAPDFTAELIEPSLTEAEKTSLVERGYFEEHSEYSPEPNIFTRALMEDGRQNRVLTGIITTGCPVHILQGMSDPDVPYQHALKLLEHLPADAVALTLPRDGSHPLPPPQAADRTLAAATPLTPPSTATRL
;
A
#
# COMPACT_ATOMS: atom_id res chain seq x y z
N MET A 1 10.70 22.28 -10.21
CA MET A 1 9.58 21.33 -10.34
C MET A 1 8.34 22.06 -9.88
N THR A 2 7.32 22.23 -10.71
CA THR A 2 6.04 22.81 -10.30
C THR A 2 5.40 21.86 -9.30
N GLU A 3 5.09 22.34 -8.11
CA GLU A 3 4.36 21.61 -7.07
C GLU A 3 3.01 21.22 -7.64
N GLN A 4 2.72 19.92 -7.67
CA GLN A 4 1.47 19.41 -8.20
C GLN A 4 0.38 19.63 -7.15
N ALA A 5 -0.67 20.37 -7.48
CA ALA A 5 -1.81 20.57 -6.58
C ALA A 5 -2.57 19.25 -6.38
N ALA A 6 -3.00 18.98 -5.15
CA ALA A 6 -3.82 17.82 -4.84
C ALA A 6 -5.20 17.94 -5.52
N GLU A 7 -5.64 16.85 -6.14
CA GLU A 7 -7.01 16.64 -6.60
C GLU A 7 -7.80 15.91 -5.50
N PHE A 8 -9.12 15.99 -5.53
CA PHE A 8 -9.98 15.37 -4.54
C PHE A 8 -11.10 14.56 -5.20
N LEU A 9 -11.33 13.35 -4.68
CA LEU A 9 -12.49 12.53 -5.00
C LEU A 9 -13.45 12.55 -3.82
N HIS A 10 -14.68 13.02 -4.05
CA HIS A 10 -15.72 13.00 -3.03
C HIS A 10 -16.34 11.61 -2.93
N MET A 11 -16.43 11.06 -1.72
CA MET A 11 -16.97 9.74 -1.43
C MET A 11 -17.91 9.77 -0.23
N GLY A 12 -18.88 8.86 -0.21
CA GLY A 12 -19.87 8.76 0.86
C GLY A 12 -20.90 9.87 0.86
N ALA A 13 -21.76 9.90 1.87
CA ALA A 13 -22.79 10.90 2.08
C ALA A 13 -23.07 11.08 3.58
N GLY A 14 -23.64 12.23 3.97
CA GLY A 14 -23.92 12.53 5.38
C GLY A 14 -22.67 12.45 6.24
N ASP A 15 -22.76 11.76 7.37
CA ASP A 15 -21.66 11.59 8.33
C ASP A 15 -20.51 10.70 7.80
N ASP A 16 -20.72 10.03 6.66
CA ASP A 16 -19.71 9.22 5.99
C ASP A 16 -19.01 9.97 4.84
N ALA A 17 -19.45 11.21 4.54
CA ALA A 17 -18.87 12.02 3.48
C ALA A 17 -17.40 12.36 3.76
N ARG A 18 -16.56 12.18 2.75
CA ARG A 18 -15.12 12.44 2.82
C ARG A 18 -14.53 12.79 1.46
N ASN A 19 -13.53 13.64 1.47
CA ASN A 19 -12.75 13.98 0.28
C ASN A 19 -11.43 13.22 0.33
N ILE A 20 -11.17 12.40 -0.66
CA ILE A 20 -9.93 11.63 -0.79
C ILE A 20 -8.96 12.41 -1.68
N ALA A 21 -7.87 12.87 -1.08
CA ALA A 21 -6.82 13.62 -1.74
C ALA A 21 -5.89 12.68 -2.52
N PHE A 22 -5.48 13.11 -3.70
CA PHE A 22 -4.49 12.39 -4.50
C PHE A 22 -3.70 13.32 -5.40
N LEU A 23 -2.51 12.87 -5.79
CA LEU A 23 -1.64 13.51 -6.78
C LEU A 23 -1.52 12.59 -7.98
N HIS A 24 -1.79 13.11 -9.18
CA HIS A 24 -1.74 12.32 -10.40
C HIS A 24 -0.80 12.94 -11.43
N ARG A 25 0.38 12.34 -11.59
CA ARG A 25 1.29 12.62 -12.70
C ARG A 25 0.83 11.86 -13.95
N ARG A 26 0.60 12.58 -15.03
CA ARG A 26 0.33 11.97 -16.34
C ARG A 26 1.63 11.47 -16.98
N ALA A 27 1.53 10.40 -17.76
CA ALA A 27 2.66 9.91 -18.56
C ALA A 27 3.12 11.00 -19.57
N ALA A 28 4.42 11.20 -19.66
CA ALA A 28 5.01 12.15 -20.58
C ALA A 28 5.38 11.52 -21.94
N SER A 29 5.88 10.28 -21.92
CA SER A 29 6.38 9.60 -23.13
C SER A 29 5.94 8.14 -23.27
N GLN A 30 5.33 7.55 -22.24
CA GLN A 30 4.90 6.16 -22.21
C GLN A 30 3.40 6.02 -21.86
N PRO A 31 2.48 6.47 -22.74
CA PRO A 31 1.04 6.48 -22.44
C PRO A 31 0.44 5.07 -22.23
N ASP A 32 1.03 4.05 -22.85
CA ASP A 32 0.58 2.65 -22.75
C ASP A 32 1.21 1.87 -21.59
N ALA A 33 2.17 2.49 -20.86
CA ALA A 33 2.75 1.87 -19.70
C ALA A 33 1.73 1.78 -18.55
N PRO A 34 1.87 0.80 -17.63
CA PRO A 34 1.02 0.73 -16.44
C PRO A 34 1.14 2.00 -15.58
N LEU A 35 0.02 2.45 -15.02
CA LEU A 35 0.01 3.50 -14.00
C LEU A 35 0.66 2.97 -12.71
N LEU A 36 1.69 3.65 -12.21
CA LEU A 36 2.26 3.37 -10.90
C LEU A 36 1.33 3.94 -9.83
N VAL A 37 0.89 3.10 -8.89
CA VAL A 37 -0.02 3.50 -7.80
C VAL A 37 0.68 3.32 -6.46
N TRP A 38 0.90 4.41 -5.74
CA TRP A 38 1.42 4.38 -4.38
C TRP A 38 0.31 4.16 -3.37
N LEU A 39 0.50 3.18 -2.48
CA LEU A 39 -0.38 2.83 -1.37
C LEU A 39 0.42 2.96 -0.07
N GLY A 40 0.11 3.99 0.71
CA GLY A 40 0.81 4.34 1.93
C GLY A 40 0.60 3.36 3.09
N GLY A 41 1.48 3.40 4.08
CA GLY A 41 1.34 2.69 5.34
C GLY A 41 0.41 3.39 6.33
N TYR A 42 0.19 2.75 7.47
CA TYR A 42 -0.59 3.29 8.59
C TYR A 42 0.02 4.62 9.07
N ARG A 43 -0.81 5.66 9.22
CA ARG A 43 -0.41 7.05 9.56
C ARG A 43 0.63 7.68 8.63
N SER A 44 0.81 7.17 7.43
CA SER A 44 1.65 7.74 6.39
C SER A 44 0.84 8.58 5.42
N ASP A 45 1.48 9.49 4.69
CA ASP A 45 0.85 10.32 3.68
C ASP A 45 1.55 10.23 2.30
N MET A 46 0.90 10.78 1.27
CA MET A 46 1.36 10.75 -0.12
C MET A 46 2.55 11.67 -0.40
N THR A 47 3.01 12.45 0.60
CA THR A 47 4.19 13.33 0.53
C THR A 47 5.41 12.71 1.22
N GLY A 48 5.24 11.55 1.85
CA GLY A 48 6.33 10.80 2.47
C GLY A 48 7.42 10.42 1.47
N THR A 49 8.64 10.25 1.95
CA THR A 49 9.85 10.07 1.13
C THR A 49 9.70 8.98 0.06
N LYS A 50 9.19 7.79 0.42
CA LYS A 50 9.03 6.68 -0.53
C LYS A 50 8.02 7.01 -1.65
N ALA A 51 6.94 7.72 -1.32
CA ALA A 51 5.92 8.17 -2.27
C ALA A 51 6.50 9.19 -3.26
N VAL A 52 7.26 10.16 -2.75
CA VAL A 52 7.92 11.19 -3.57
C VAL A 52 8.99 10.59 -4.47
N GLU A 53 9.77 9.62 -3.98
CA GLU A 53 10.78 8.93 -4.78
C GLU A 53 10.16 8.10 -5.91
N LEU A 54 9.03 7.44 -5.67
CA LEU A 54 8.28 6.75 -6.74
C LEU A 54 7.81 7.74 -7.82
N ASP A 55 7.29 8.90 -7.42
CA ASP A 55 6.86 9.94 -8.35
C ASP A 55 8.04 10.55 -9.13
N ARG A 56 9.20 10.73 -8.47
CA ARG A 56 10.43 11.20 -9.14
C ARG A 56 10.87 10.19 -10.21
N PHE A 57 10.91 8.91 -9.88
CA PHE A 57 11.19 7.86 -10.84
C PHE A 57 10.22 7.88 -12.03
N ALA A 58 8.92 7.99 -11.76
CA ALA A 58 7.93 8.08 -12.82
C ALA A 58 8.21 9.28 -13.75
N ALA A 59 8.56 10.42 -13.16
CA ALA A 59 8.92 11.63 -13.92
C ALA A 59 10.13 11.41 -14.83
N GLU A 60 11.21 10.85 -14.29
CA GLU A 60 12.46 10.58 -15.00
C GLU A 60 12.29 9.56 -16.13
N ASN A 61 11.36 8.63 -15.99
CA ASN A 61 11.08 7.57 -16.97
C ASN A 61 9.84 7.86 -17.85
N GLY A 62 9.23 9.03 -17.75
CA GLY A 62 8.07 9.41 -18.56
C GLY A 62 6.79 8.61 -18.28
N LEU A 63 6.68 8.01 -17.08
CA LEU A 63 5.58 7.16 -16.63
C LEU A 63 4.48 7.99 -15.93
N ALA A 64 3.28 7.44 -15.86
CA ALA A 64 2.22 7.95 -14.99
C ALA A 64 2.39 7.45 -13.55
N CYS A 65 2.07 8.31 -12.57
CA CYS A 65 2.10 7.97 -11.15
C CYS A 65 0.90 8.56 -10.42
N LEU A 66 0.29 7.77 -9.56
CA LEU A 66 -0.82 8.14 -8.70
C LEU A 66 -0.42 7.87 -7.24
N ARG A 67 -0.52 8.90 -6.40
CA ARG A 67 -0.32 8.82 -4.95
C ARG A 67 -1.58 9.33 -4.28
N LEU A 68 -2.08 8.65 -3.26
CA LEU A 68 -3.29 9.04 -2.54
C LEU A 68 -3.09 8.99 -1.04
N ASP A 69 -3.87 9.80 -0.35
CA ASP A 69 -4.07 9.70 1.10
C ASP A 69 -5.40 9.01 1.37
N TYR A 70 -5.42 8.03 2.26
CA TYR A 70 -6.68 7.47 2.73
C TYR A 70 -7.41 8.45 3.64
N SER A 71 -8.72 8.23 3.88
CA SER A 71 -9.44 9.05 4.86
C SER A 71 -8.74 9.05 6.23
N GLY A 72 -8.67 10.22 6.85
CA GLY A 72 -7.96 10.44 8.12
C GLY A 72 -6.42 10.50 7.99
N HIS A 73 -5.86 10.45 6.77
CA HIS A 73 -4.42 10.59 6.50
C HIS A 73 -4.16 11.85 5.68
N GLY A 74 -3.00 12.44 5.88
CA GLY A 74 -2.45 13.54 5.08
C GLY A 74 -3.44 14.65 4.76
N ALA A 75 -3.68 14.91 3.46
CA ALA A 75 -4.58 15.93 2.96
C ALA A 75 -6.03 15.45 2.79
N SER A 76 -6.33 14.17 3.00
CA SER A 76 -7.68 13.63 2.93
C SER A 76 -8.52 14.02 4.14
N GLY A 77 -9.83 14.21 3.90
CA GLY A 77 -10.81 14.38 4.96
C GLY A 77 -11.14 13.07 5.69
N GLY A 78 -12.03 13.18 6.65
CA GLY A 78 -12.52 12.06 7.46
C GLY A 78 -11.79 11.92 8.81
N ASP A 79 -12.38 11.11 9.68
CA ASP A 79 -11.81 10.80 10.99
C ASP A 79 -10.97 9.53 10.93
N PHE A 80 -9.70 9.63 11.34
CA PHE A 80 -8.77 8.50 11.39
C PHE A 80 -9.31 7.32 12.22
N LYS A 81 -10.03 7.58 13.32
CA LYS A 81 -10.64 6.55 14.17
C LYS A 81 -11.75 5.75 13.47
N ARG A 82 -12.28 6.25 12.36
CA ARG A 82 -13.24 5.53 11.51
C ARG A 82 -12.58 4.71 10.41
N GLY A 83 -11.25 4.76 10.34
CA GLY A 83 -10.45 4.03 9.35
C GLY A 83 -10.49 2.53 9.58
N THR A 84 -10.66 1.77 8.50
CA THR A 84 -10.59 0.32 8.46
C THR A 84 -9.96 -0.13 7.14
N ILE A 85 -9.53 -1.39 7.07
CA ILE A 85 -8.95 -1.95 5.83
C ILE A 85 -9.96 -1.89 4.68
N SER A 86 -11.21 -2.26 4.93
CA SER A 86 -12.30 -2.20 3.93
C SER A 86 -12.53 -0.77 3.42
N ARG A 87 -12.52 0.21 4.33
CA ARG A 87 -12.74 1.62 3.98
C ARG A 87 -11.61 2.16 3.10
N TRP A 88 -10.36 1.95 3.52
CA TRP A 88 -9.19 2.40 2.76
C TRP A 88 -9.01 1.67 1.43
N LEU A 89 -9.39 0.39 1.37
CA LEU A 89 -9.46 -0.39 0.13
C LEU A 89 -10.49 0.21 -0.85
N GLU A 90 -11.71 0.52 -0.38
CA GLU A 90 -12.75 1.16 -1.17
C GLU A 90 -12.26 2.49 -1.78
N GLU A 91 -11.60 3.32 -0.96
CA GLU A 91 -11.06 4.62 -1.36
C GLU A 91 -9.98 4.49 -2.43
N ALA A 92 -9.01 3.59 -2.22
CA ALA A 92 -7.95 3.32 -3.19
C ALA A 92 -8.51 2.83 -4.53
N LEU A 93 -9.46 1.89 -4.50
CA LEU A 93 -10.14 1.39 -5.69
C LEU A 93 -10.91 2.51 -6.41
N ALA A 94 -11.61 3.37 -5.68
CA ALA A 94 -12.38 4.47 -6.26
C ALA A 94 -11.47 5.49 -6.96
N VAL A 95 -10.36 5.89 -6.35
CA VAL A 95 -9.40 6.84 -6.94
C VAL A 95 -8.75 6.23 -8.20
N VAL A 96 -8.33 4.97 -8.16
CA VAL A 96 -7.76 4.29 -9.33
C VAL A 96 -8.77 4.18 -10.46
N ARG A 97 -10.01 3.78 -10.17
CA ARG A 97 -11.09 3.70 -11.18
C ARG A 97 -11.42 5.05 -11.79
N ALA A 98 -11.41 6.13 -11.01
CA ALA A 98 -11.65 7.48 -11.51
C ALA A 98 -10.62 7.96 -12.54
N LYS A 99 -9.39 7.39 -12.51
CA LYS A 99 -8.35 7.67 -13.51
C LYS A 99 -8.42 6.73 -14.72
N ALA A 100 -9.26 5.68 -14.66
CA ALA A 100 -9.53 4.73 -15.72
C ALA A 100 -8.28 4.16 -16.44
N PRO A 101 -7.22 3.74 -15.74
CA PRO A 101 -6.06 3.17 -16.42
C PRO A 101 -6.38 1.79 -16.99
N ALA A 102 -5.74 1.40 -18.09
CA ALA A 102 -5.85 0.05 -18.61
C ALA A 102 -5.13 -0.97 -17.72
N ARG A 103 -3.96 -0.59 -17.19
CA ARG A 103 -3.12 -1.43 -16.34
C ARG A 103 -2.53 -0.62 -15.18
N VAL A 104 -2.28 -1.29 -14.05
CA VAL A 104 -1.62 -0.70 -12.89
C VAL A 104 -0.46 -1.56 -12.38
N ILE A 105 0.56 -0.92 -11.82
CA ILE A 105 1.52 -1.54 -10.90
C ILE A 105 1.22 -0.95 -9.53
N LEU A 106 0.88 -1.81 -8.56
CA LEU A 106 0.62 -1.38 -7.19
C LEU A 106 1.90 -1.43 -6.37
N VAL A 107 2.24 -0.30 -5.75
CA VAL A 107 3.41 -0.16 -4.88
C VAL A 107 2.91 0.13 -3.47
N GLY A 108 2.90 -0.90 -2.62
CA GLY A 108 2.36 -0.83 -1.27
C GLY A 108 3.43 -0.90 -0.19
N SER A 109 3.39 0.02 0.77
CA SER A 109 4.30 0.02 1.93
C SER A 109 3.54 -0.33 3.21
N SER A 110 4.06 -1.28 4.00
CA SER A 110 3.46 -1.71 5.28
C SER A 110 1.98 -2.08 5.11
N MET A 111 1.04 -1.42 5.79
CA MET A 111 -0.41 -1.56 5.59
C MET A 111 -0.82 -1.41 4.11
N GLY A 112 -0.16 -0.51 3.35
CA GLY A 112 -0.41 -0.36 1.92
C GLY A 112 -0.11 -1.62 1.11
N GLY A 113 0.79 -2.48 1.59
CA GLY A 113 1.01 -3.82 1.03
C GLY A 113 -0.21 -4.73 1.20
N TRP A 114 -0.88 -4.66 2.36
CA TRP A 114 -2.15 -5.37 2.58
C TRP A 114 -3.26 -4.84 1.67
N ILE A 115 -3.41 -3.52 1.60
CA ILE A 115 -4.37 -2.88 0.68
C ILE A 115 -4.09 -3.31 -0.78
N ALA A 116 -2.82 -3.36 -1.21
CA ALA A 116 -2.44 -3.79 -2.55
C ALA A 116 -2.89 -5.24 -2.85
N LEU A 117 -2.68 -6.17 -1.91
CA LEU A 117 -3.13 -7.57 -2.04
C LEU A 117 -4.65 -7.68 -2.15
N ARG A 118 -5.38 -6.93 -1.32
CA ARG A 118 -6.85 -6.86 -1.39
C ARG A 118 -7.33 -6.21 -2.69
N MET A 119 -6.66 -5.16 -3.19
CA MET A 119 -6.98 -4.56 -4.48
C MET A 119 -6.83 -5.54 -5.63
N VAL A 120 -5.77 -6.37 -5.64
CA VAL A 120 -5.60 -7.43 -6.63
C VAL A 120 -6.81 -8.36 -6.64
N GLU A 121 -7.24 -8.82 -5.48
CA GLU A 121 -8.39 -9.71 -5.36
C GLU A 121 -9.66 -9.07 -5.91
N GLU A 122 -9.98 -7.84 -5.51
CA GLU A 122 -11.18 -7.12 -5.94
C GLU A 122 -11.17 -6.77 -7.44
N LEU A 123 -10.01 -6.36 -7.99
CA LEU A 123 -9.88 -6.07 -9.41
C LEU A 123 -10.00 -7.35 -10.26
N ARG A 124 -9.46 -8.47 -9.80
CA ARG A 124 -9.61 -9.77 -10.47
C ARG A 124 -11.05 -10.28 -10.44
N LYS A 125 -11.74 -10.15 -9.29
CA LYS A 125 -13.18 -10.51 -9.19
C LYS A 125 -14.06 -9.68 -10.11
N ALA A 126 -13.77 -8.38 -10.20
CA ALA A 126 -14.53 -7.47 -11.05
C ALA A 126 -14.33 -7.75 -12.56
N GLY A 127 -13.14 -8.24 -12.94
CA GLY A 127 -12.75 -8.41 -14.33
C GLY A 127 -12.55 -7.09 -15.07
N GLY A 128 -12.01 -7.14 -16.27
CA GLY A 128 -11.80 -5.96 -17.10
C GLY A 128 -10.64 -5.07 -16.66
N ALA A 129 -10.78 -3.76 -16.91
CA ALA A 129 -9.77 -2.78 -16.55
C ALA A 129 -10.08 -2.09 -15.19
N PRO A 130 -9.03 -1.70 -14.42
CA PRO A 130 -7.62 -1.96 -14.73
C PRO A 130 -7.20 -3.40 -14.38
N SER A 131 -6.32 -3.98 -15.20
CA SER A 131 -5.61 -5.19 -14.81
C SER A 131 -4.34 -4.87 -14.01
N VAL A 132 -3.98 -5.75 -13.09
CA VAL A 132 -2.74 -5.57 -12.28
C VAL A 132 -1.58 -6.18 -13.05
N ALA A 133 -0.62 -5.34 -13.46
CA ALA A 133 0.58 -5.74 -14.20
C ALA A 133 1.73 -6.17 -13.29
N GLY A 134 1.71 -5.78 -12.01
CA GLY A 134 2.72 -6.15 -11.04
C GLY A 134 2.46 -5.59 -9.65
N LEU A 135 3.13 -6.18 -8.65
CA LEU A 135 3.13 -5.75 -7.26
C LEU A 135 4.55 -5.47 -6.77
N VAL A 136 4.75 -4.36 -6.11
CA VAL A 136 5.95 -4.04 -5.33
C VAL A 136 5.52 -3.82 -3.88
N LEU A 137 5.99 -4.66 -2.97
CA LEU A 137 5.58 -4.67 -1.57
C LEU A 137 6.80 -4.32 -0.70
N ILE A 138 6.74 -3.18 -0.03
CA ILE A 138 7.84 -2.65 0.80
C ILE A 138 7.48 -2.85 2.27
N ALA A 139 8.25 -3.66 2.97
CA ALA A 139 7.98 -4.04 4.36
C ALA A 139 6.49 -4.38 4.56
N PRO A 140 5.90 -5.29 3.75
CA PRO A 140 4.46 -5.51 3.74
C PRO A 140 3.97 -6.08 5.07
N ALA A 141 2.87 -5.53 5.56
CA ALA A 141 2.22 -5.96 6.79
C ALA A 141 0.78 -6.48 6.54
N PRO A 142 0.57 -7.50 5.66
CA PRO A 142 -0.76 -8.07 5.53
C PRO A 142 -1.22 -8.67 6.85
N ASP A 143 -2.52 -8.56 7.13
CA ASP A 143 -3.15 -9.08 8.34
C ASP A 143 -2.50 -8.59 9.65
N PHE A 144 -1.80 -7.43 9.66
CA PHE A 144 -1.01 -6.96 10.80
C PHE A 144 -1.84 -6.87 12.09
N THR A 145 -3.13 -6.58 12.00
CA THR A 145 -4.02 -6.51 13.16
C THR A 145 -4.08 -7.85 13.90
N ALA A 146 -4.23 -8.95 13.17
CA ALA A 146 -4.34 -10.29 13.72
C ALA A 146 -2.97 -10.96 13.97
N GLU A 147 -1.97 -10.64 13.14
CA GLU A 147 -0.69 -11.35 13.14
C GLU A 147 0.39 -10.64 13.99
N LEU A 148 0.33 -9.32 14.11
CA LEU A 148 1.35 -8.54 14.81
C LEU A 148 0.79 -7.86 16.06
N ILE A 149 -0.42 -7.26 16.00
CA ILE A 149 -0.98 -6.50 17.11
C ILE A 149 -1.68 -7.42 18.13
N GLU A 150 -2.65 -8.23 17.70
CA GLU A 150 -3.42 -9.06 18.63
C GLU A 150 -2.56 -9.95 19.56
N PRO A 151 -1.48 -10.59 19.07
CA PRO A 151 -0.64 -11.41 19.92
C PRO A 151 0.16 -10.64 20.98
N SER A 152 0.40 -9.35 20.76
CA SER A 152 1.19 -8.49 21.66
C SER A 152 0.35 -7.67 22.65
N LEU A 153 -0.99 -7.68 22.51
CA LEU A 153 -1.90 -6.90 23.35
C LEU A 153 -1.76 -7.25 24.85
N THR A 154 -1.47 -6.24 25.65
CA THR A 154 -1.55 -6.31 27.09
C THR A 154 -3.00 -6.37 27.59
N GLU A 155 -3.24 -6.80 28.83
CA GLU A 155 -4.58 -6.81 29.41
C GLU A 155 -5.19 -5.40 29.53
N ALA A 156 -4.37 -4.36 29.72
CA ALA A 156 -4.81 -2.97 29.76
C ALA A 156 -5.32 -2.51 28.37
N GLU A 157 -4.63 -2.88 27.29
CA GLU A 157 -5.04 -2.55 25.91
C GLU A 157 -6.30 -3.31 25.52
N LYS A 158 -6.42 -4.58 25.88
CA LYS A 158 -7.64 -5.37 25.69
C LYS A 158 -8.83 -4.73 26.41
N THR A 159 -8.64 -4.30 27.65
CA THR A 159 -9.66 -3.58 28.42
C THR A 159 -10.04 -2.27 27.73
N SER A 160 -9.04 -1.49 27.29
CA SER A 160 -9.26 -0.22 26.58
C SER A 160 -10.06 -0.44 25.28
N LEU A 161 -9.77 -1.49 24.50
CA LEU A 161 -10.55 -1.86 23.31
C LEU A 161 -12.01 -2.14 23.63
N VAL A 162 -12.30 -2.79 24.78
CA VAL A 162 -13.68 -3.09 25.20
C VAL A 162 -14.40 -1.82 25.68
N GLU A 163 -13.77 -1.04 26.56
CA GLU A 163 -14.40 0.07 27.26
C GLU A 163 -14.43 1.36 26.41
N ARG A 164 -13.31 1.69 25.74
CA ARG A 164 -13.12 2.93 24.99
C ARG A 164 -13.30 2.73 23.48
N GLY A 165 -13.25 1.49 23.00
CA GLY A 165 -13.28 1.16 21.57
C GLY A 165 -11.94 1.34 20.84
N TYR A 166 -10.86 1.72 21.54
CA TYR A 166 -9.52 1.85 20.98
C TYR A 166 -8.45 1.78 22.07
N PHE A 167 -7.21 1.55 21.67
CA PHE A 167 -6.02 1.80 22.50
C PHE A 167 -5.00 2.64 21.74
N GLU A 168 -4.02 3.17 22.48
CA GLU A 168 -2.96 4.02 21.98
C GLU A 168 -1.61 3.36 22.22
N GLU A 169 -0.77 3.32 21.20
CA GLU A 169 0.58 2.81 21.26
C GLU A 169 1.57 3.92 20.89
N HIS A 170 2.51 4.23 21.79
CA HIS A 170 3.55 5.21 21.52
C HIS A 170 4.64 4.61 20.64
N SER A 171 4.99 5.34 19.57
CA SER A 171 6.06 5.00 18.65
C SER A 171 7.20 6.00 18.76
N GLU A 172 8.42 5.55 18.62
CA GLU A 172 9.61 6.43 18.57
C GLU A 172 9.63 7.30 17.29
N TYR A 173 8.81 6.97 16.30
CA TYR A 173 8.79 7.64 14.99
C TYR A 173 7.79 8.80 14.90
N SER A 174 6.91 8.96 15.89
CA SER A 174 5.90 10.02 15.91
C SER A 174 5.65 10.54 17.31
N PRO A 175 5.54 11.87 17.51
CA PRO A 175 5.14 12.44 18.80
C PRO A 175 3.70 12.08 19.18
N GLU A 176 2.86 11.74 18.22
CA GLU A 176 1.49 11.30 18.43
C GLU A 176 1.42 9.77 18.46
N PRO A 177 0.65 9.17 19.39
CA PRO A 177 0.50 7.73 19.46
C PRO A 177 -0.24 7.16 18.25
N ASN A 178 0.07 5.93 17.89
CA ASN A 178 -0.77 5.12 17.01
C ASN A 178 -2.10 4.82 17.73
N ILE A 179 -3.21 4.91 17.01
CA ILE A 179 -4.54 4.65 17.55
C ILE A 179 -5.10 3.42 16.87
N PHE A 180 -5.21 2.31 17.57
CA PHE A 180 -5.80 1.09 17.05
C PHE A 180 -7.23 0.94 17.57
N THR A 181 -8.21 0.99 16.67
CA THR A 181 -9.63 0.90 17.05
C THR A 181 -10.13 -0.54 17.00
N ARG A 182 -11.14 -0.84 17.82
CA ARG A 182 -11.84 -2.12 17.76
C ARG A 182 -12.41 -2.38 16.35
N ALA A 183 -12.96 -1.33 15.70
CA ALA A 183 -13.47 -1.42 14.35
C ALA A 183 -12.39 -1.86 13.34
N LEU A 184 -11.18 -1.30 13.44
CA LEU A 184 -10.05 -1.71 12.59
C LEU A 184 -9.66 -3.17 12.85
N MET A 185 -9.60 -3.60 14.12
CA MET A 185 -9.26 -4.98 14.47
C MET A 185 -10.30 -5.98 13.94
N GLU A 186 -11.59 -5.70 14.12
CA GLU A 186 -12.71 -6.52 13.65
C GLU A 186 -12.75 -6.60 12.13
N ASP A 187 -12.63 -5.47 11.45
CA ASP A 187 -12.59 -5.39 9.99
C ASP A 187 -11.35 -6.08 9.41
N GLY A 188 -10.21 -5.95 10.08
CA GLY A 188 -8.99 -6.65 9.69
C GLY A 188 -9.15 -8.16 9.65
N ARG A 189 -9.89 -8.76 10.60
CA ARG A 189 -10.18 -10.20 10.58
C ARG A 189 -11.00 -10.62 9.35
N GLN A 190 -11.86 -9.75 8.81
CA GLN A 190 -12.66 -10.00 7.61
C GLN A 190 -11.86 -9.82 6.33
N ASN A 191 -10.75 -9.07 6.38
CA ASN A 191 -9.88 -8.77 5.25
C ASN A 191 -8.62 -9.63 5.19
N ARG A 192 -8.53 -10.71 5.98
CA ARG A 192 -7.34 -11.56 6.01
C ARG A 192 -7.00 -12.16 4.64
N VAL A 193 -5.72 -12.09 4.29
CA VAL A 193 -5.16 -12.65 3.05
C VAL A 193 -4.21 -13.83 3.31
N LEU A 194 -3.63 -13.95 4.51
CA LEU A 194 -2.73 -15.05 4.89
C LEU A 194 -3.52 -16.28 5.35
N THR A 195 -4.55 -16.68 4.59
CA THR A 195 -5.44 -17.82 4.90
C THR A 195 -5.38 -18.93 3.86
N GLY A 196 -4.66 -18.71 2.77
CA GLY A 196 -4.52 -19.65 1.65
C GLY A 196 -3.61 -19.04 0.57
N ILE A 197 -3.58 -19.64 -0.61
CA ILE A 197 -2.78 -19.11 -1.72
C ILE A 197 -3.40 -17.81 -2.26
N ILE A 198 -2.61 -16.75 -2.26
CA ILE A 198 -2.99 -15.44 -2.79
C ILE A 198 -2.74 -15.44 -4.31
N THR A 199 -3.80 -15.61 -5.10
CA THR A 199 -3.68 -15.62 -6.56
C THR A 199 -3.49 -14.20 -7.08
N THR A 200 -2.26 -13.77 -7.28
CA THR A 200 -1.95 -12.41 -7.78
C THR A 200 -2.15 -12.28 -9.29
N GLY A 201 -1.77 -13.29 -10.07
CA GLY A 201 -1.85 -13.28 -11.54
C GLY A 201 -0.88 -12.29 -12.18
N CYS A 202 0.10 -11.80 -11.45
CA CYS A 202 1.14 -10.88 -11.89
C CYS A 202 2.42 -11.11 -11.08
N PRO A 203 3.59 -10.65 -11.56
CA PRO A 203 4.83 -10.68 -10.79
C PRO A 203 4.73 -9.89 -9.48
N VAL A 204 5.39 -10.40 -8.43
CA VAL A 204 5.46 -9.77 -7.10
C VAL A 204 6.90 -9.59 -6.69
N HIS A 205 7.27 -8.39 -6.25
CA HIS A 205 8.56 -8.14 -5.65
C HIS A 205 8.38 -7.64 -4.22
N ILE A 206 8.91 -8.38 -3.25
CA ILE A 206 8.90 -8.01 -1.82
C ILE A 206 10.27 -7.44 -1.46
N LEU A 207 10.27 -6.26 -0.83
CA LEU A 207 11.44 -5.60 -0.27
C LEU A 207 11.27 -5.52 1.24
N GLN A 208 12.08 -6.25 2.02
CA GLN A 208 11.96 -6.32 3.47
C GLN A 208 13.32 -6.12 4.15
N GLY A 209 13.42 -5.13 5.04
CA GLY A 209 14.60 -4.94 5.88
C GLY A 209 14.69 -6.02 6.97
N MET A 210 15.89 -6.60 7.18
CA MET A 210 16.08 -7.61 8.24
C MET A 210 16.10 -7.02 9.65
N SER A 211 16.34 -5.71 9.77
CA SER A 211 16.37 -5.00 11.06
C SER A 211 15.12 -4.14 11.29
N ASP A 212 14.02 -4.43 10.58
CA ASP A 212 12.75 -3.74 10.74
C ASP A 212 12.10 -4.12 12.09
N PRO A 213 11.92 -3.17 13.03
CA PRO A 213 11.34 -3.48 14.33
C PRO A 213 9.81 -3.58 14.31
N ASP A 214 9.15 -2.91 13.35
CA ASP A 214 7.68 -2.84 13.28
C ASP A 214 7.10 -4.03 12.51
N VAL A 215 7.79 -4.43 11.42
CA VAL A 215 7.41 -5.59 10.61
C VAL A 215 8.58 -6.56 10.54
N PRO A 216 8.64 -7.57 11.41
CA PRO A 216 9.69 -8.58 11.39
C PRO A 216 9.79 -9.25 10.01
N TYR A 217 11.02 -9.46 9.51
CA TYR A 217 11.21 -10.07 8.18
C TYR A 217 10.58 -11.47 8.05
N GLN A 218 10.36 -12.16 9.17
CA GLN A 218 9.62 -13.42 9.21
C GLN A 218 8.19 -13.28 8.69
N HIS A 219 7.58 -12.09 8.86
CA HIS A 219 6.27 -11.80 8.31
C HIS A 219 6.28 -11.76 6.78
N ALA A 220 7.35 -11.21 6.18
CA ALA A 220 7.55 -11.26 4.73
C ALA A 220 7.80 -12.69 4.23
N LEU A 221 8.53 -13.53 4.99
CA LEU A 221 8.70 -14.95 4.68
C LEU A 221 7.36 -15.69 4.75
N LYS A 222 6.53 -15.41 5.77
CA LYS A 222 5.17 -15.96 5.86
C LYS A 222 4.33 -15.56 4.64
N LEU A 223 4.36 -14.30 4.24
CA LEU A 223 3.67 -13.85 3.01
C LEU A 223 4.15 -14.63 1.78
N LEU A 224 5.46 -14.87 1.65
CA LEU A 224 6.05 -15.62 0.54
C LEU A 224 5.47 -17.03 0.42
N GLU A 225 5.18 -17.71 1.53
CA GLU A 225 4.56 -19.04 1.56
C GLU A 225 3.12 -19.04 1.00
N HIS A 226 2.44 -17.90 1.03
CA HIS A 226 1.11 -17.71 0.50
C HIS A 226 1.05 -17.24 -0.95
N LEU A 227 2.19 -16.95 -1.57
CA LEU A 227 2.28 -16.46 -2.95
C LEU A 227 2.62 -17.62 -3.92
N PRO A 228 2.11 -17.59 -5.18
CA PRO A 228 2.48 -18.56 -6.20
C PRO A 228 3.98 -18.51 -6.51
N ALA A 229 4.62 -19.68 -6.68
CA ALA A 229 6.08 -19.79 -6.85
C ALA A 229 6.64 -19.13 -8.12
N ASP A 230 5.82 -18.88 -9.14
CA ASP A 230 6.29 -18.69 -10.52
C ASP A 230 6.78 -17.27 -10.84
N ALA A 231 6.52 -16.27 -9.97
CA ALA A 231 6.85 -14.88 -10.29
C ALA A 231 7.03 -14.01 -9.03
N VAL A 232 7.68 -14.56 -8.00
CA VAL A 232 7.93 -13.83 -6.76
C VAL A 232 9.43 -13.64 -6.53
N ALA A 233 9.85 -12.39 -6.30
CA ALA A 233 11.18 -12.04 -5.85
C ALA A 233 11.12 -11.48 -4.43
N LEU A 234 12.03 -11.90 -3.56
CA LEU A 234 12.22 -11.35 -2.22
C LEU A 234 13.62 -10.77 -2.09
N THR A 235 13.73 -9.51 -1.70
CA THR A 235 14.99 -8.84 -1.39
C THR A 235 15.06 -8.54 0.10
N LEU A 236 16.08 -9.07 0.78
CA LEU A 236 16.30 -8.94 2.24
C LEU A 236 17.61 -8.19 2.52
N PRO A 237 17.65 -6.85 2.54
CA PRO A 237 18.82 -6.12 2.98
C PRO A 237 19.03 -6.27 4.49
N ARG A 238 20.29 -6.52 4.91
CA ARG A 238 20.65 -6.68 6.32
C ARG A 238 20.42 -5.41 7.14
N ASP A 239 20.76 -4.26 6.55
CA ASP A 239 20.79 -2.96 7.22
C ASP A 239 19.48 -2.17 7.04
N GLY A 240 18.43 -2.81 6.50
CA GLY A 240 17.13 -2.18 6.27
C GLY A 240 16.30 -2.12 7.54
N SER A 241 15.89 -0.91 7.95
CA SER A 241 14.88 -0.66 8.97
C SER A 241 13.51 -0.37 8.32
N HIS A 242 12.43 -0.26 9.10
CA HIS A 242 11.07 -0.02 8.58
C HIS A 242 10.92 1.27 7.77
N PRO A 243 11.44 2.44 8.14
CA PRO A 243 11.79 3.44 7.17
C PRO A 243 13.11 3.04 6.53
N LEU A 244 13.11 2.27 5.43
CA LEU A 244 14.33 2.07 4.64
C LEU A 244 14.96 3.44 4.35
N PRO A 245 16.29 3.63 4.51
CA PRO A 245 16.93 4.89 4.21
C PRO A 245 16.57 5.34 2.79
N PRO A 246 16.19 6.62 2.59
CA PRO A 246 15.56 7.10 1.36
C PRO A 246 16.22 6.66 0.04
N PRO A 247 17.56 6.79 -0.15
CA PRO A 247 18.19 6.39 -1.42
C PRO A 247 18.09 4.90 -1.70
N GLN A 248 18.29 4.05 -0.69
CA GLN A 248 18.27 2.59 -0.85
C GLN A 248 16.86 2.05 -1.09
N ALA A 249 15.83 2.66 -0.47
CA ALA A 249 14.44 2.30 -0.69
C ALA A 249 13.99 2.68 -2.11
N ALA A 250 14.37 3.87 -2.56
CA ALA A 250 14.09 4.34 -3.90
C ALA A 250 14.70 3.40 -4.95
N ASP A 251 16.02 3.20 -4.94
CA ASP A 251 16.73 2.40 -5.93
C ASP A 251 16.15 0.98 -6.03
N ARG A 252 15.80 0.36 -4.90
CA ARG A 252 15.21 -0.99 -4.88
C ARG A 252 13.77 -1.03 -5.36
N THR A 253 12.96 -0.04 -5.00
CA THR A 253 11.60 0.10 -5.54
C THR A 253 11.65 0.25 -7.06
N LEU A 254 12.61 1.05 -7.56
CA LEU A 254 12.82 1.30 -8.97
C LEU A 254 13.27 0.03 -9.72
N ALA A 255 14.26 -0.67 -9.19
CA ALA A 255 14.75 -1.93 -9.76
C ALA A 255 13.65 -3.01 -9.78
N ALA A 256 12.75 -3.02 -8.80
CA ALA A 256 11.62 -3.94 -8.74
C ALA A 256 10.49 -3.57 -9.72
N ALA A 257 10.24 -2.29 -9.96
CA ALA A 257 9.20 -1.85 -10.89
C ALA A 257 9.59 -2.05 -12.37
N THR A 258 10.88 -1.91 -12.70
CA THR A 258 11.39 -1.98 -14.08
C THR A 258 11.23 -3.36 -14.75
N PRO A 259 11.49 -4.51 -14.09
CA PRO A 259 11.28 -5.83 -14.68
C PRO A 259 9.82 -6.19 -14.91
N LEU A 260 8.90 -5.47 -14.29
CA LEU A 260 7.46 -5.70 -14.42
C LEU A 260 6.85 -5.08 -15.69
N THR A 261 7.62 -4.29 -16.42
CA THR A 261 7.24 -3.86 -17.77
C THR A 261 7.61 -4.98 -18.74
N PRO A 262 6.66 -5.58 -19.50
CA PRO A 262 7.01 -6.63 -20.43
C PRO A 262 7.99 -6.10 -21.47
N PRO A 263 8.99 -6.90 -21.89
CA PRO A 263 9.85 -6.51 -23.00
C PRO A 263 8.98 -6.24 -24.21
N SER A 264 9.20 -5.12 -24.90
CA SER A 264 8.62 -4.85 -26.20
C SER A 264 8.83 -6.09 -27.07
N THR A 265 7.76 -6.71 -27.54
CA THR A 265 7.83 -7.76 -28.57
C THR A 265 8.33 -7.11 -29.85
N ALA A 266 9.63 -6.94 -29.96
CA ALA A 266 10.27 -6.68 -31.24
C ALA A 266 10.02 -7.94 -32.09
N THR A 267 9.06 -7.85 -32.98
CA THR A 267 8.80 -8.80 -34.05
C THR A 267 10.12 -9.06 -34.78
N ARG A 268 10.73 -10.22 -34.57
CA ARG A 268 11.76 -10.68 -35.50
C ARG A 268 11.01 -11.11 -36.76
N LEU A 269 11.17 -10.34 -37.84
CA LEU A 269 10.95 -10.79 -39.21
C LEU A 269 12.01 -11.80 -39.59
#